data_2f637eb2c6724657c7ec8294cc0c19c6
#
_entry.id   2f637eb2c6724657c7ec8294cc0c19c6
#
_cell.length_a   1.000
_cell.length_b   1.000
_cell.length_c   1.000
_cell.angle_alpha   90.00
_cell.angle_beta   90.00
_cell.angle_gamma   90.00
#
_symmetry.space_group_name_H-M   'P 1'
#
loop_
_entity.id
_entity.type
_entity.pdbx_description
1 polymer ?
#
loop_
_entity_poly.entity_id
_entity_poly.type
_entity_poly.pdbx_seq_one_letter_code
_entity_poly.pdbx_strand_id
1 'polypeptide(L)'
;MLDYDGTLVPLAPKPQDARPSLKLLNLLTCLSRDTKKRVAIISGRRAEELAALLPVSYLFLAGLHGREILHPAQNAGGPRLKVKLGPPGPPPGIWKEISALAQDLASRVPGFYVEDKEESIALHFRQAKPKEAKEIVKTFIRSTKPFVQAYQLEYLRGNKVIEIRMRGIHKGLAVEYFLQLFPTFFPVFLGDDLTDEDAFRILKGRGLTILVGEKRPTLADYRLPSPAEVEDFLTKLLH
;
A
#
# COMPACT_ATOMS: atom_id res chain seq x y z
N MET A 1 5.16 -2.73 11.84
CA MET A 1 4.34 -2.45 10.64
C MET A 1 5.28 -2.04 9.53
N LEU A 2 5.10 -2.55 8.32
CA LEU A 2 6.05 -2.41 7.23
C LEU A 2 5.28 -2.10 5.94
N ASP A 3 5.70 -1.11 5.18
CA ASP A 3 5.31 -1.00 3.78
C ASP A 3 5.98 -2.09 2.94
N TYR A 4 5.49 -2.33 1.72
CA TYR A 4 5.98 -3.41 0.86
C TYR A 4 6.92 -2.89 -0.24
N ASP A 5 6.38 -2.12 -1.20
CA ASP A 5 7.11 -1.68 -2.40
C ASP A 5 8.05 -0.51 -2.06
N GLY A 6 9.35 -0.66 -2.29
CA GLY A 6 10.37 0.33 -1.91
C GLY A 6 10.90 0.17 -0.48
N THR A 7 10.18 -0.58 0.36
CA THR A 7 10.52 -0.80 1.78
C THR A 7 11.02 -2.22 2.03
N LEU A 8 10.21 -3.24 1.79
CA LEU A 8 10.61 -4.65 1.94
C LEU A 8 11.24 -5.21 0.67
N VAL A 9 10.84 -4.71 -0.47
CA VAL A 9 11.39 -5.09 -1.78
C VAL A 9 11.76 -3.83 -2.57
N PRO A 10 12.79 -3.88 -3.42
CA PRO A 10 13.11 -2.74 -4.31
C PRO A 10 11.92 -2.39 -5.22
N LEU A 11 11.80 -1.10 -5.54
CA LEU A 11 10.83 -0.65 -6.55
C LEU A 11 11.14 -1.30 -7.90
N ALA A 12 10.11 -1.89 -8.52
CA ALA A 12 10.20 -2.51 -9.83
C ALA A 12 9.49 -1.67 -10.92
N PRO A 13 9.86 -1.81 -12.20
CA PRO A 13 9.19 -1.14 -13.32
C PRO A 13 7.69 -1.47 -13.41
N LYS A 14 7.32 -2.71 -13.09
CA LYS A 14 5.93 -3.18 -12.99
C LYS A 14 5.67 -3.77 -11.61
N PRO A 15 4.49 -3.56 -11.02
CA PRO A 15 4.16 -4.09 -9.69
C PRO A 15 4.36 -5.61 -9.56
N GLN A 16 4.04 -6.38 -10.60
CA GLN A 16 4.19 -7.85 -10.60
C GLN A 16 5.64 -8.33 -10.52
N ASP A 17 6.62 -7.47 -10.83
CA ASP A 17 8.05 -7.82 -10.80
C ASP A 17 8.66 -7.60 -9.40
N ALA A 18 7.98 -6.88 -8.51
CA ALA A 18 8.41 -6.65 -7.13
C ALA A 18 8.07 -7.86 -6.26
N ARG A 19 8.95 -8.87 -6.28
CA ARG A 19 8.78 -10.13 -5.55
C ARG A 19 9.72 -10.24 -4.35
N PRO A 20 9.26 -10.83 -3.23
CA PRO A 20 10.09 -11.05 -2.07
C PRO A 20 11.13 -12.15 -2.32
N SER A 21 12.30 -12.01 -1.72
CA SER A 21 13.31 -13.06 -1.67
C SER A 21 12.89 -14.18 -0.70
N LEU A 22 13.43 -15.39 -0.88
CA LEU A 22 13.24 -16.47 0.10
C LEU A 22 13.78 -16.09 1.48
N LYS A 23 14.87 -15.32 1.53
CA LYS A 23 15.44 -14.81 2.78
C LYS A 23 14.44 -13.93 3.53
N LEU A 24 13.81 -12.99 2.82
CA LEU A 24 12.77 -12.12 3.39
C LEU A 24 11.56 -12.92 3.87
N LEU A 25 11.07 -13.90 3.10
CA LEU A 25 9.95 -14.75 3.50
C LEU A 25 10.25 -15.53 4.78
N ASN A 26 11.45 -16.10 4.90
CA ASN A 26 11.89 -16.81 6.10
C ASN A 26 11.99 -15.86 7.30
N LEU A 27 12.54 -14.66 7.11
CA LEU A 27 12.67 -13.64 8.14
C LEU A 27 11.29 -13.20 8.68
N LEU A 28 10.35 -12.89 7.78
CA LEU A 28 8.97 -12.53 8.14
C LEU A 28 8.25 -13.69 8.86
N THR A 29 8.51 -14.94 8.43
CA THR A 29 7.97 -16.13 9.09
C THR A 29 8.49 -16.25 10.53
N CYS A 30 9.78 -16.08 10.75
CA CYS A 30 10.37 -16.13 12.09
C CYS A 30 9.82 -15.00 12.98
N LEU A 31 9.82 -13.77 12.49
CA LEU A 31 9.31 -12.61 13.23
C LEU A 31 7.82 -12.74 13.59
N SER A 32 7.00 -13.24 12.66
CA SER A 32 5.55 -13.33 12.88
C SER A 32 5.12 -14.49 13.78
N ARG A 33 5.98 -15.50 13.97
CA ARG A 33 5.76 -16.60 14.93
C ARG A 33 6.09 -16.22 16.37
N ASP A 34 6.91 -15.19 16.57
CA ASP A 34 7.24 -14.74 17.91
C ASP A 34 6.01 -14.11 18.58
N THR A 35 5.57 -14.67 19.69
CA THR A 35 4.40 -14.20 20.43
C THR A 35 4.58 -12.79 21.03
N LYS A 36 5.82 -12.32 21.16
CA LYS A 36 6.15 -10.96 21.61
C LYS A 36 6.09 -9.93 20.49
N LYS A 37 5.85 -10.35 19.26
CA LYS A 37 5.84 -9.48 18.07
C LYS A 37 4.53 -9.62 17.30
N ARG A 38 4.12 -8.54 16.66
CA ARG A 38 2.98 -8.51 15.71
C ARG A 38 3.46 -7.85 14.43
N VAL A 39 3.45 -8.61 13.35
CA VAL A 39 3.95 -8.12 12.06
C VAL A 39 2.78 -7.84 11.13
N ALA A 40 2.70 -6.62 10.64
CA ALA A 40 1.70 -6.19 9.67
C ALA A 40 2.38 -5.55 8.45
N ILE A 41 1.93 -5.93 7.26
CA ILE A 41 2.34 -5.31 5.99
C ILE A 41 1.22 -4.37 5.56
N ILE A 42 1.54 -3.11 5.25
CA ILE A 42 0.57 -2.07 4.87
C ILE A 42 0.96 -1.49 3.52
N SER A 43 0.16 -1.72 2.48
CA SER A 43 0.50 -1.38 1.09
C SER A 43 -0.68 -0.82 0.30
N GLY A 44 -0.40 -0.16 -0.81
CA GLY A 44 -1.40 0.20 -1.82
C GLY A 44 -1.87 -0.97 -2.68
N ARG A 45 -1.24 -2.13 -2.57
CA ARG A 45 -1.70 -3.38 -3.22
C ARG A 45 -2.97 -3.90 -2.57
N ARG A 46 -3.70 -4.78 -3.26
CA ARG A 46 -4.81 -5.53 -2.64
C ARG A 46 -4.27 -6.49 -1.57
N ALA A 47 -5.04 -6.70 -0.52
CA ALA A 47 -4.62 -7.60 0.56
C ALA A 47 -4.46 -9.06 0.10
N GLU A 48 -5.29 -9.51 -0.86
CA GLU A 48 -5.17 -10.83 -1.48
C GLU A 48 -3.90 -10.97 -2.33
N GLU A 49 -3.51 -9.91 -3.04
CA GLU A 49 -2.24 -9.88 -3.78
C GLU A 49 -1.04 -9.99 -2.82
N LEU A 50 -1.08 -9.24 -1.71
CA LEU A 50 -0.07 -9.35 -0.66
C LEU A 50 -0.03 -10.77 -0.07
N ALA A 51 -1.18 -11.42 0.13
CA ALA A 51 -1.25 -12.79 0.63
C ALA A 51 -0.63 -13.81 -0.34
N ALA A 52 -0.78 -13.57 -1.65
CA ALA A 52 -0.14 -14.41 -2.67
C ALA A 52 1.38 -14.19 -2.75
N LEU A 53 1.84 -12.94 -2.61
CA LEU A 53 3.27 -12.59 -2.60
C LEU A 53 3.97 -13.03 -1.30
N LEU A 54 3.26 -12.95 -0.17
CA LEU A 54 3.76 -13.25 1.16
C LEU A 54 2.97 -14.42 1.77
N PRO A 55 3.22 -15.67 1.36
CA PRO A 55 2.51 -16.85 1.84
C PRO A 55 2.92 -17.21 3.29
N VAL A 56 2.90 -16.22 4.18
CA VAL A 56 3.23 -16.34 5.60
C VAL A 56 1.95 -16.19 6.42
N SER A 57 1.51 -17.28 7.06
CA SER A 57 0.18 -17.39 7.69
C SER A 57 -0.05 -16.40 8.84
N TYR A 58 1.00 -16.04 9.56
CA TYR A 58 0.90 -15.23 10.79
C TYR A 58 1.00 -13.70 10.57
N LEU A 59 1.12 -13.23 9.32
CA LEU A 59 1.13 -11.79 9.01
C LEU A 59 -0.28 -11.22 9.00
N PHE A 60 -0.42 -10.01 9.53
CA PHE A 60 -1.51 -9.11 9.16
C PHE A 60 -1.17 -8.44 7.82
N LEU A 61 -2.13 -8.35 6.92
CA LEU A 61 -1.94 -7.74 5.61
C LEU A 61 -2.99 -6.65 5.42
N ALA A 62 -2.55 -5.42 5.30
CA ALA A 62 -3.40 -4.27 5.06
C ALA A 62 -3.22 -3.81 3.61
N GLY A 63 -4.24 -4.01 2.80
CA GLY A 63 -4.28 -3.63 1.39
C GLY A 63 -5.03 -2.34 1.12
N LEU A 64 -4.93 -1.83 -0.12
CA LEU A 64 -5.60 -0.62 -0.59
C LEU A 64 -5.38 0.57 0.36
N HIS A 65 -4.11 0.82 0.72
CA HIS A 65 -3.69 1.87 1.67
C HIS A 65 -4.37 1.79 3.05
N GLY A 66 -4.72 0.59 3.51
CA GLY A 66 -5.39 0.37 4.80
C GLY A 66 -6.90 0.24 4.71
N ARG A 67 -7.50 0.20 3.51
CA ARG A 67 -8.92 -0.04 3.31
C ARG A 67 -9.36 -1.42 3.78
N GLU A 68 -8.53 -2.43 3.55
CA GLU A 68 -8.83 -3.82 3.86
C GLU A 68 -7.72 -4.46 4.68
N ILE A 69 -8.10 -5.21 5.69
CA ILE A 69 -7.18 -5.92 6.58
C ILE A 69 -7.49 -7.41 6.50
N LEU A 70 -6.50 -8.23 6.14
CA LEU A 70 -6.54 -9.67 6.34
C LEU A 70 -5.81 -10.02 7.63
N HIS A 71 -6.52 -10.62 8.56
CA HIS A 71 -5.93 -11.15 9.78
C HIS A 71 -5.09 -12.40 9.49
N PRO A 72 -4.17 -12.78 10.39
CA PRO A 72 -3.49 -14.06 10.32
C PRO A 72 -4.47 -15.23 10.18
N ALA A 73 -4.12 -16.25 9.40
CA ALA A 73 -4.88 -17.47 9.38
C ALA A 73 -4.76 -18.21 10.73
N GLN A 74 -5.87 -18.77 11.21
CA GLN A 74 -5.84 -19.56 12.46
C GLN A 74 -4.99 -20.82 12.34
N ASN A 75 -4.97 -21.41 11.13
CA ASN A 75 -4.14 -22.57 10.78
C ASN A 75 -3.37 -22.27 9.49
N ALA A 76 -2.26 -22.98 9.27
CA ALA A 76 -1.50 -22.87 8.03
C ALA A 76 -2.39 -23.19 6.81
N GLY A 77 -2.50 -22.22 5.89
CA GLY A 77 -3.36 -22.35 4.70
C GLY A 77 -4.86 -22.20 4.94
N GLY A 78 -5.29 -21.90 6.18
CA GLY A 78 -6.69 -21.66 6.50
C GLY A 78 -7.21 -20.29 6.04
N PRO A 79 -8.55 -20.08 6.14
CA PRO A 79 -9.15 -18.80 5.77
C PRO A 79 -8.68 -17.68 6.70
N ARG A 80 -8.55 -16.49 6.13
CA ARG A 80 -8.24 -15.25 6.86
C ARG A 80 -9.51 -14.43 7.06
N LEU A 81 -9.70 -13.91 8.27
CA LEU A 81 -10.74 -12.91 8.49
C LEU A 81 -10.38 -11.62 7.74
N LYS A 82 -11.30 -11.14 6.90
CA LYS A 82 -11.18 -9.87 6.20
C LYS A 82 -12.03 -8.80 6.88
N VAL A 83 -11.42 -7.67 7.20
CA VAL A 83 -12.08 -6.48 7.77
C VAL A 83 -11.91 -5.34 6.77
N LYS A 84 -12.97 -4.55 6.54
CA LYS A 84 -12.91 -3.31 5.76
C LYS A 84 -12.99 -2.11 6.68
N LEU A 85 -12.05 -1.17 6.51
CA LEU A 85 -11.98 0.08 7.27
C LEU A 85 -12.53 1.25 6.46
N GLY A 86 -12.96 2.31 7.14
CA GLY A 86 -13.50 3.51 6.51
C GLY A 86 -14.96 3.38 6.07
N PRO A 87 -15.49 4.40 5.36
CA PRO A 87 -16.90 4.45 4.96
C PRO A 87 -17.25 3.41 3.89
N PRO A 88 -18.55 3.10 3.69
CA PRO A 88 -18.97 2.25 2.58
C PRO A 88 -18.59 2.87 1.24
N GLY A 89 -18.14 2.03 0.30
CA GLY A 89 -17.77 2.46 -1.05
C GLY A 89 -18.98 2.78 -1.94
N PRO A 90 -18.74 3.38 -3.12
CA PRO A 90 -19.78 3.54 -4.14
C PRO A 90 -20.29 2.18 -4.61
N PRO A 91 -21.46 2.14 -5.27
CA PRO A 91 -21.94 0.93 -5.92
C PRO A 91 -20.87 0.32 -6.86
N PRO A 92 -20.75 -1.01 -6.96
CA PRO A 92 -19.72 -1.66 -7.78
C PRO A 92 -19.72 -1.23 -9.25
N GLY A 93 -20.89 -0.83 -9.80
CA GLY A 93 -21.01 -0.31 -11.16
C GLY A 93 -20.18 0.95 -11.42
N ILE A 94 -20.02 1.81 -10.42
CA ILE A 94 -19.24 3.05 -10.53
C ILE A 94 -17.75 2.76 -10.76
N TRP A 95 -17.19 1.79 -10.06
CA TRP A 95 -15.80 1.38 -10.29
C TRP A 95 -15.60 0.81 -11.69
N LYS A 96 -16.58 0.04 -12.21
CA LYS A 96 -16.53 -0.46 -13.60
C LYS A 96 -16.58 0.67 -14.63
N GLU A 97 -17.40 1.69 -14.40
CA GLU A 97 -17.44 2.87 -15.30
C GLU A 97 -16.13 3.65 -15.28
N ILE A 98 -15.55 3.90 -14.11
CA ILE A 98 -14.25 4.58 -13.99
C ILE A 98 -13.14 3.74 -14.65
N SER A 99 -13.15 2.42 -14.44
CA SER A 99 -12.20 1.49 -15.05
C SER A 99 -12.30 1.52 -16.59
N ALA A 100 -13.52 1.47 -17.14
CA ALA A 100 -13.76 1.54 -18.57
C ALA A 100 -13.27 2.86 -19.19
N LEU A 101 -13.51 4.00 -18.53
CA LEU A 101 -12.98 5.30 -18.95
C LEU A 101 -11.45 5.33 -18.93
N ALA A 102 -10.84 4.76 -17.89
CA ALA A 102 -9.37 4.68 -17.80
C ALA A 102 -8.79 3.82 -18.92
N GLN A 103 -9.38 2.65 -19.18
CA GLN A 103 -8.95 1.73 -20.24
C GLN A 103 -9.10 2.33 -21.63
N ASP A 104 -10.22 3.00 -21.91
CA ASP A 104 -10.41 3.71 -23.18
C ASP A 104 -9.33 4.78 -23.40
N LEU A 105 -9.04 5.59 -22.40
CA LEU A 105 -7.98 6.60 -22.48
C LEU A 105 -6.58 5.99 -22.60
N ALA A 106 -6.29 4.93 -21.87
CA ALA A 106 -5.01 4.22 -21.93
C ALA A 106 -4.76 3.57 -23.29
N SER A 107 -5.80 3.10 -23.97
CA SER A 107 -5.69 2.49 -25.30
C SER A 107 -5.34 3.46 -26.43
N ARG A 108 -5.56 4.77 -26.23
CA ARG A 108 -5.34 5.81 -27.25
C ARG A 108 -3.87 6.15 -27.46
N VAL A 109 -3.03 5.90 -26.46
CA VAL A 109 -1.62 6.32 -26.47
C VAL A 109 -0.76 5.24 -25.80
N PRO A 110 0.38 4.84 -26.42
CA PRO A 110 1.29 3.86 -25.82
C PRO A 110 1.90 4.35 -24.50
N GLY A 111 2.23 3.41 -23.61
CA GLY A 111 2.93 3.70 -22.36
C GLY A 111 2.02 3.95 -21.15
N PHE A 112 0.71 3.76 -21.33
CA PHE A 112 -0.26 3.72 -20.24
C PHE A 112 -0.62 2.30 -19.86
N TYR A 113 -0.91 2.12 -18.57
CA TYR A 113 -1.41 0.88 -17.99
C TYR A 113 -2.47 1.19 -16.93
N VAL A 114 -3.58 0.47 -16.96
CA VAL A 114 -4.66 0.60 -15.97
C VAL A 114 -4.59 -0.58 -15.01
N GLU A 115 -4.52 -0.29 -13.73
CA GLU A 115 -4.62 -1.26 -12.65
C GLU A 115 -5.97 -1.08 -11.96
N ASP A 116 -6.83 -2.09 -12.10
CA ASP A 116 -8.14 -2.17 -11.43
C ASP A 116 -8.00 -2.98 -10.15
N LYS A 117 -8.17 -2.32 -9.01
CA LYS A 117 -8.05 -2.93 -7.68
C LYS A 117 -9.42 -3.17 -7.03
N GLU A 118 -10.52 -3.17 -7.82
CA GLU A 118 -11.92 -3.29 -7.40
C GLU A 118 -12.47 -2.09 -6.61
N GLU A 119 -11.75 -1.55 -5.65
CA GLU A 119 -12.15 -0.37 -4.85
C GLU A 119 -11.24 0.85 -5.08
N SER A 120 -10.36 0.77 -6.07
CA SER A 120 -9.61 1.91 -6.62
C SER A 120 -9.13 1.61 -8.04
N ILE A 121 -8.91 2.66 -8.82
CA ILE A 121 -8.43 2.55 -10.21
C ILE A 121 -7.20 3.41 -10.35
N ALA A 122 -6.07 2.80 -10.72
CA ALA A 122 -4.82 3.48 -10.96
C ALA A 122 -4.47 3.53 -12.45
N LEU A 123 -4.22 4.72 -12.96
CA LEU A 123 -3.73 4.97 -14.32
C LEU A 123 -2.23 5.26 -14.24
N HIS A 124 -1.43 4.30 -14.66
CA HIS A 124 0.02 4.40 -14.73
C HIS A 124 0.45 4.96 -16.09
N PHE A 125 1.45 5.85 -16.08
CA PHE A 125 1.95 6.51 -17.32
C PHE A 125 3.49 6.65 -17.33
N ARG A 126 4.19 5.70 -16.66
CA ARG A 126 5.66 5.73 -16.54
C ARG A 126 6.37 5.64 -17.89
N GLN A 127 5.80 4.90 -18.83
CA GLN A 127 6.37 4.68 -20.16
C GLN A 127 5.82 5.65 -21.23
N ALA A 128 4.86 6.51 -20.86
CA ALA A 128 4.27 7.47 -21.81
C ALA A 128 5.17 8.71 -21.96
N LYS A 129 5.12 9.31 -23.18
CA LYS A 129 5.81 10.58 -23.43
C LYS A 129 5.19 11.69 -22.56
N PRO A 130 5.99 12.62 -22.00
CA PRO A 130 5.51 13.62 -21.04
C PRO A 130 4.33 14.48 -21.53
N LYS A 131 4.31 14.88 -22.80
CA LYS A 131 3.23 15.68 -23.40
C LYS A 131 1.92 14.89 -23.46
N GLU A 132 1.99 13.66 -23.95
CA GLU A 132 0.85 12.74 -24.06
C GLU A 132 0.31 12.37 -22.68
N ALA A 133 1.21 12.08 -21.72
CA ALA A 133 0.85 11.80 -20.33
C ALA A 133 0.04 12.95 -19.72
N LYS A 134 0.50 14.19 -19.91
CA LYS A 134 -0.19 15.38 -19.39
C LYS A 134 -1.62 15.52 -19.94
N GLU A 135 -1.82 15.32 -21.24
CA GLU A 135 -3.13 15.45 -21.89
C GLU A 135 -4.09 14.32 -21.48
N ILE A 136 -3.63 13.08 -21.47
CA ILE A 136 -4.45 11.93 -21.05
C ILE A 136 -4.85 12.03 -19.58
N VAL A 137 -3.90 12.35 -18.69
CA VAL A 137 -4.19 12.54 -17.26
C VAL A 137 -5.18 13.68 -17.03
N LYS A 138 -5.04 14.80 -17.75
CA LYS A 138 -5.99 15.92 -17.68
C LYS A 138 -7.39 15.49 -18.13
N THR A 139 -7.48 14.73 -19.22
CA THR A 139 -8.75 14.20 -19.73
C THR A 139 -9.36 13.21 -18.74
N PHE A 140 -8.57 12.30 -18.18
CA PHE A 140 -9.00 11.34 -17.15
C PHE A 140 -9.61 12.06 -15.93
N ILE A 141 -8.90 13.07 -15.39
CA ILE A 141 -9.41 13.87 -14.27
C ILE A 141 -10.73 14.54 -14.65
N ARG A 142 -10.83 15.14 -15.82
CA ARG A 142 -12.06 15.83 -16.28
C ARG A 142 -13.23 14.87 -16.41
N SER A 143 -13.03 13.72 -17.03
CA SER A 143 -14.07 12.72 -17.28
C SER A 143 -14.55 12.03 -16.01
N THR A 144 -13.67 11.85 -15.03
CA THR A 144 -13.99 11.16 -13.77
C THR A 144 -14.42 12.10 -12.65
N LYS A 145 -14.28 13.42 -12.83
CA LYS A 145 -14.66 14.43 -11.81
C LYS A 145 -16.08 14.29 -11.28
N PRO A 146 -17.12 14.01 -12.10
CA PRO A 146 -18.47 13.81 -11.59
C PRO A 146 -18.57 12.65 -10.59
N PHE A 147 -17.91 11.52 -10.87
CA PHE A 147 -17.86 10.38 -9.96
C PHE A 147 -17.14 10.72 -8.66
N VAL A 148 -15.98 11.38 -8.77
CA VAL A 148 -15.19 11.78 -7.60
C VAL A 148 -15.98 12.69 -6.66
N GLN A 149 -16.78 13.61 -7.20
CA GLN A 149 -17.62 14.51 -6.41
C GLN A 149 -18.86 13.81 -5.83
N ALA A 150 -19.53 12.97 -6.62
CA ALA A 150 -20.77 12.31 -6.20
C ALA A 150 -20.54 11.22 -5.13
N TYR A 151 -19.42 10.53 -5.18
CA TYR A 151 -19.16 9.35 -4.35
C TYR A 151 -18.04 9.54 -3.31
N GLN A 152 -17.67 10.79 -3.00
CA GLN A 152 -16.63 11.11 -2.02
C GLN A 152 -15.30 10.40 -2.31
N LEU A 153 -14.93 10.34 -3.59
CA LEU A 153 -13.64 9.82 -4.00
C LEU A 153 -12.58 10.93 -3.99
N GLU A 154 -11.32 10.55 -4.16
CA GLU A 154 -10.20 11.47 -4.29
C GLU A 154 -9.18 10.99 -5.32
N TYR A 155 -8.38 11.92 -5.83
CA TYR A 155 -7.23 11.61 -6.66
C TYR A 155 -5.97 11.53 -5.80
N LEU A 156 -5.33 10.37 -5.77
CA LEU A 156 -4.00 10.20 -5.23
C LEU A 156 -2.97 10.29 -6.37
N ARG A 157 -2.01 11.20 -6.25
CA ARG A 157 -0.91 11.35 -7.22
C ARG A 157 0.33 10.70 -6.67
N GLY A 158 0.86 9.72 -7.42
CA GLY A 158 2.13 9.07 -7.13
C GLY A 158 3.17 9.32 -8.24
N ASN A 159 4.27 8.58 -8.19
CA ASN A 159 5.34 8.67 -9.17
C ASN A 159 4.92 8.05 -10.51
N LYS A 160 4.49 8.91 -11.46
CA LYS A 160 3.98 8.51 -12.79
C LYS A 160 2.72 7.63 -12.72
N VAL A 161 1.87 7.90 -11.73
CA VAL A 161 0.56 7.28 -11.56
C VAL A 161 -0.43 8.29 -10.99
N ILE A 162 -1.70 8.16 -11.38
CA ILE A 162 -2.84 8.81 -10.73
C ILE A 162 -3.85 7.74 -10.38
N GLU A 163 -4.26 7.69 -9.13
CA GLU A 163 -5.22 6.72 -8.61
C GLU A 163 -6.49 7.44 -8.16
N ILE A 164 -7.65 6.89 -8.48
CA ILE A 164 -8.93 7.26 -7.88
C ILE A 164 -9.23 6.25 -6.80
N ARG A 165 -9.43 6.73 -5.58
CA ARG A 165 -9.75 5.92 -4.41
C ARG A 165 -10.80 6.59 -3.54
N MET A 166 -11.27 5.91 -2.54
CA MET A 166 -12.14 6.51 -1.53
C MET A 166 -11.40 7.57 -0.72
N ARG A 167 -12.06 8.71 -0.50
CA ARG A 167 -11.51 9.79 0.33
C ARG A 167 -11.32 9.34 1.78
N GLY A 168 -10.21 9.76 2.36
CA GLY A 168 -9.87 9.45 3.75
C GLY A 168 -9.34 8.03 3.96
N ILE A 169 -9.10 7.25 2.88
CA ILE A 169 -8.40 5.98 2.98
C ILE A 169 -6.90 6.25 2.85
N HIS A 170 -6.15 5.97 3.89
CA HIS A 170 -4.70 6.17 3.95
C HIS A 170 -4.05 5.18 4.93
N LYS A 171 -2.74 4.97 4.83
CA LYS A 171 -2.02 3.98 5.66
C LYS A 171 -2.15 4.22 7.16
N GLY A 172 -2.38 5.46 7.57
CA GLY A 172 -2.69 5.80 8.96
C GLY A 172 -3.91 5.09 9.54
N LEU A 173 -4.96 4.81 8.73
CA LEU A 173 -6.13 4.04 9.20
C LEU A 173 -5.75 2.63 9.67
N ALA A 174 -4.90 1.94 8.89
CA ALA A 174 -4.41 0.62 9.31
C ALA A 174 -3.55 0.72 10.57
N VAL A 175 -2.73 1.77 10.68
CA VAL A 175 -1.94 2.01 11.90
C VAL A 175 -2.84 2.22 13.11
N GLU A 176 -3.86 3.08 13.02
CA GLU A 176 -4.84 3.30 14.10
C GLU A 176 -5.55 2.00 14.49
N TYR A 177 -5.98 1.21 13.50
CA TYR A 177 -6.56 -0.10 13.73
C TYR A 177 -5.64 -1.02 14.54
N PHE A 178 -4.36 -1.12 14.16
CA PHE A 178 -3.39 -1.96 14.88
C PHE A 178 -3.05 -1.42 16.28
N LEU A 179 -3.01 -0.10 16.47
CA LEU A 179 -2.83 0.47 17.80
C LEU A 179 -3.99 0.14 18.74
N GLN A 180 -5.22 0.11 18.24
CA GLN A 180 -6.39 -0.30 19.03
C GLN A 180 -6.38 -1.81 19.29
N LEU A 181 -5.98 -2.62 18.31
CA LEU A 181 -5.94 -4.08 18.44
C LEU A 181 -4.82 -4.56 19.39
N PHE A 182 -3.71 -3.81 19.44
CA PHE A 182 -2.52 -4.16 20.23
C PHE A 182 -2.04 -2.99 21.11
N PRO A 183 -2.83 -2.53 22.09
CA PRO A 183 -2.54 -1.31 22.84
C PRO A 183 -1.30 -1.38 23.72
N THR A 184 -0.81 -2.58 24.03
CA THR A 184 0.37 -2.81 24.88
C THR A 184 1.67 -2.97 24.09
N PHE A 185 1.60 -3.02 22.74
CA PHE A 185 2.79 -3.19 21.92
C PHE A 185 3.38 -1.83 21.53
N PHE A 186 4.71 -1.74 21.58
CA PHE A 186 5.40 -0.56 21.06
C PHE A 186 5.37 -0.58 19.52
N PRO A 187 4.75 0.41 18.87
CA PRO A 187 4.60 0.40 17.43
C PRO A 187 5.86 0.90 16.72
N VAL A 188 6.25 0.19 15.66
CA VAL A 188 7.32 0.58 14.74
C VAL A 188 6.75 0.55 13.32
N PHE A 189 7.00 1.59 12.52
CA PHE A 189 6.59 1.65 11.12
C PHE A 189 7.76 2.01 10.21
N LEU A 190 7.95 1.24 9.12
CA LEU A 190 8.92 1.51 8.07
C LEU A 190 8.19 1.75 6.75
N GLY A 191 8.59 2.81 6.00
CA GLY A 191 8.00 3.15 4.71
C GLY A 191 8.91 4.06 3.89
N ASP A 192 8.71 4.13 2.57
CA ASP A 192 9.58 4.87 1.63
C ASP A 192 8.88 6.04 0.92
N ASP A 193 7.55 6.02 0.78
CA ASP A 193 6.80 6.95 -0.06
C ASP A 193 6.03 8.01 0.75
N LEU A 194 5.46 8.97 0.03
CA LEU A 194 4.60 10.03 0.58
C LEU A 194 3.35 9.48 1.27
N THR A 195 2.84 8.32 0.82
CA THR A 195 1.69 7.65 1.45
C THR A 195 2.00 7.12 2.85
N ASP A 196 3.28 6.96 3.21
CA ASP A 196 3.72 6.53 4.54
C ASP A 196 3.73 7.68 5.56
N GLU A 197 3.74 8.93 5.08
CA GLU A 197 3.70 10.10 5.97
C GLU A 197 2.41 10.14 6.83
N ASP A 198 1.31 9.55 6.35
CA ASP A 198 0.09 9.42 7.16
C ASP A 198 0.31 8.45 8.34
N ALA A 199 1.04 7.35 8.12
CA ALA A 199 1.43 6.44 9.19
C ALA A 199 2.44 7.08 10.14
N PHE A 200 3.44 7.79 9.63
CA PHE A 200 4.42 8.51 10.44
C PHE A 200 3.74 9.57 11.32
N ARG A 201 2.76 10.31 10.78
CA ARG A 201 1.99 11.32 11.52
C ARG A 201 1.22 10.72 12.69
N ILE A 202 0.56 9.58 12.50
CA ILE A 202 -0.19 8.88 13.56
C ILE A 202 0.73 8.38 14.67
N LEU A 203 1.95 7.95 14.33
CA LEU A 203 2.91 7.39 15.29
C LEU A 203 3.80 8.43 15.95
N LYS A 204 3.77 9.69 15.51
CA LYS A 204 4.63 10.75 16.07
C LYS A 204 4.46 10.87 17.59
N GLY A 205 5.55 10.64 18.32
CA GLY A 205 5.56 10.65 19.79
C GLY A 205 4.90 9.44 20.45
N ARG A 206 4.48 8.43 19.66
CA ARG A 206 3.80 7.21 20.14
C ARG A 206 4.53 5.93 19.77
N GLY A 207 5.49 6.00 18.87
CA GLY A 207 6.23 4.87 18.35
C GLY A 207 7.48 5.30 17.61
N LEU A 208 8.09 4.38 16.90
CA LEU A 208 9.28 4.57 16.08
C LEU A 208 8.90 4.59 14.60
N THR A 209 9.35 5.60 13.87
CA THR A 209 9.09 5.74 12.44
C THR A 209 10.40 5.83 11.67
N ILE A 210 10.49 5.08 10.56
CA ILE A 210 11.72 4.94 9.78
C ILE A 210 11.41 5.14 8.30
N LEU A 211 11.99 6.20 7.70
CA LEU A 211 12.00 6.40 6.25
C LEU A 211 12.99 5.42 5.61
N VAL A 212 12.58 4.75 4.55
CA VAL A 212 13.46 3.90 3.73
C VAL A 212 13.79 4.63 2.42
N GLY A 213 15.05 4.54 1.96
CA GLY A 213 15.48 5.14 0.70
C GLY A 213 16.16 6.50 0.84
N GLU A 214 16.02 7.37 -0.17
CA GLU A 214 16.69 8.64 -0.23
C GLU A 214 16.20 9.66 0.81
N LYS A 215 17.09 10.56 1.22
CA LYS A 215 16.75 11.64 2.15
C LYS A 215 15.80 12.63 1.49
N ARG A 216 14.63 12.85 2.11
CA ARG A 216 13.62 13.84 1.73
C ARG A 216 12.98 14.45 2.97
N PRO A 217 12.21 15.54 2.85
CA PRO A 217 11.37 16.01 3.96
C PRO A 217 10.39 14.90 4.39
N THR A 218 10.36 14.60 5.70
CA THR A 218 9.58 13.51 6.27
C THR A 218 9.25 13.76 7.73
N LEU A 219 8.18 13.13 8.23
CA LEU A 219 7.84 13.06 9.64
C LEU A 219 8.49 11.86 10.35
N ALA A 220 9.22 10.99 9.62
CA ALA A 220 9.93 9.86 10.21
C ALA A 220 11.05 10.32 11.15
N ASP A 221 11.26 9.57 12.24
CA ASP A 221 12.29 9.84 13.24
C ASP A 221 13.68 9.44 12.77
N TYR A 222 13.77 8.37 11.98
CA TYR A 222 15.01 7.75 11.50
C TYR A 222 14.93 7.43 10.01
N ARG A 223 16.08 7.00 9.46
CA ARG A 223 16.20 6.61 8.06
C ARG A 223 17.09 5.38 7.89
N LEU A 224 16.65 4.46 7.02
CA LEU A 224 17.47 3.38 6.47
C LEU A 224 17.69 3.64 4.96
N PRO A 225 18.90 3.42 4.43
CA PRO A 225 19.21 3.77 3.04
C PRO A 225 18.48 2.95 1.97
N SER A 226 18.09 1.70 2.28
CA SER A 226 17.59 0.75 1.29
C SER A 226 16.80 -0.40 1.90
N PRO A 227 16.05 -1.18 1.10
CA PRO A 227 15.42 -2.42 1.54
C PRO A 227 16.40 -3.46 2.12
N ALA A 228 17.66 -3.48 1.68
CA ALA A 228 18.68 -4.36 2.25
C ALA A 228 18.93 -4.04 3.72
N GLU A 229 19.02 -2.75 4.06
CA GLU A 229 19.19 -2.28 5.44
C GLU A 229 17.93 -2.58 6.29
N VAL A 230 16.75 -2.64 5.66
CA VAL A 230 15.52 -3.09 6.34
C VAL A 230 15.61 -4.57 6.70
N GLU A 231 16.09 -5.45 5.80
CA GLU A 231 16.31 -6.86 6.14
C GLU A 231 17.30 -7.02 7.30
N ASP A 232 18.38 -6.24 7.33
CA ASP A 232 19.37 -6.27 8.41
C ASP A 232 18.78 -5.77 9.73
N PHE A 233 18.01 -4.70 9.70
CA PHE A 233 17.27 -4.20 10.87
C PHE A 233 16.30 -5.26 11.42
N LEU A 234 15.49 -5.87 10.55
CA LEU A 234 14.53 -6.91 10.94
C LEU A 234 15.23 -8.16 11.48
N THR A 235 16.41 -8.50 10.95
CA THR A 235 17.21 -9.64 11.44
C THR A 235 17.67 -9.40 12.89
N LYS A 236 18.07 -8.18 13.24
CA LYS A 236 18.43 -7.81 14.62
C LYS A 236 17.25 -7.91 15.60
N LEU A 237 16.03 -7.82 15.12
CA LEU A 237 14.84 -7.97 15.95
C LEU A 237 14.52 -9.45 16.27
N LEU A 238 15.21 -10.44 15.70
CA LEU A 238 15.04 -11.85 16.04
C LEU A 238 15.67 -12.20 17.40
N HIS A 239 16.60 -11.41 17.85
CA HIS A 239 17.35 -11.56 19.11
C HIS A 239 16.90 -10.52 20.13
#